data_c679c10ab123f10f15f2163e82079b93
#
_entry.id   c679c10ab123f10f15f2163e82079b93
#
_cell.length_a   1.000
_cell.length_b   1.000
_cell.length_c   1.000
_cell.angle_alpha   90.00
_cell.angle_beta   90.00
_cell.angle_gamma   90.00
#
_symmetry.space_group_name_H-M   'P 1'
#
loop_
_entity.id
_entity.type
_entity.pdbx_description
1 polymer ?
#
loop_
_entity_poly.entity_id
_entity_poly.type
_entity_poly.pdbx_seq_one_letter_code
_entity_poly.pdbx_strand_id
1 'polypeptide(L)'
;MEGIKKQESTLGVVTEGNQIQVVVGPGKSVKIAQELAHLTGLKNEVYADESDAQARKEANKAKNNTPFKRLLKRIANIFVPIIPAFVGCGLMVAIYEAACVFCPGFSDTAFGHILSAIAYSVFNVLPVIVGYNAVKEFGGDAILGAILAAVLTSSSITGVNLLGIEFLAGRGGVFSVLIVSILAAHFEKWIRKFVPDMLDT
;
A
#
# COMPACT_ATOMS: atom_id res chain seq x y z
N MET A 1 -7.54 13.79 39.45
CA MET A 1 -7.83 13.22 38.11
C MET A 1 -9.26 13.44 37.64
N GLU A 2 -10.26 13.33 38.49
CA GLU A 2 -11.67 13.59 38.10
C GLU A 2 -11.96 15.01 37.62
N GLY A 3 -11.26 16.02 38.14
CA GLY A 3 -11.45 17.41 37.74
C GLY A 3 -11.03 17.74 36.31
N ILE A 4 -10.03 17.02 35.76
CA ILE A 4 -9.53 17.22 34.38
C ILE A 4 -10.45 16.56 33.36
N LYS A 5 -11.07 15.43 33.71
CA LYS A 5 -12.04 14.73 32.86
C LYS A 5 -13.37 15.49 32.67
N LYS A 6 -13.69 16.41 33.56
CA LYS A 6 -14.96 17.20 33.56
C LYS A 6 -14.90 18.50 32.75
N GLN A 7 -13.74 18.88 32.20
CA GLN A 7 -13.66 20.10 31.38
C GLN A 7 -14.13 19.84 29.96
N GLU A 8 -15.02 20.67 29.45
CA GLU A 8 -15.61 20.57 28.09
C GLU A 8 -14.60 20.55 26.94
N SER A 9 -13.34 20.90 27.19
CA SER A 9 -12.28 20.90 26.20
C SER A 9 -11.42 19.62 26.17
N THR A 10 -11.63 18.67 27.08
CA THR A 10 -10.83 17.46 27.23
C THR A 10 -11.54 16.30 26.55
N LEU A 11 -10.93 15.75 25.48
CA LEU A 11 -11.43 14.59 24.73
C LEU A 11 -11.05 13.27 25.39
N GLY A 12 -9.96 13.24 26.16
CA GLY A 12 -9.50 12.04 26.87
C GLY A 12 -8.27 12.33 27.72
N VAL A 13 -8.07 11.49 28.74
CA VAL A 13 -6.89 11.51 29.62
C VAL A 13 -6.32 10.09 29.65
N VAL A 14 -5.08 9.94 29.25
CA VAL A 14 -4.33 8.66 29.29
C VAL A 14 -3.17 8.81 30.26
N THR A 15 -3.00 7.83 31.14
CA THR A 15 -1.87 7.78 32.08
C THR A 15 -0.96 6.63 31.65
N GLU A 16 0.32 6.95 31.35
CA GLU A 16 1.32 5.97 31.01
C GLU A 16 2.57 6.20 31.91
N GLY A 17 2.76 5.27 32.86
CA GLY A 17 3.83 5.39 33.85
C GLY A 17 3.67 6.67 34.70
N ASN A 18 4.67 7.56 34.66
CA ASN A 18 4.70 8.83 35.42
C ASN A 18 4.22 10.04 34.60
N GLN A 19 3.62 9.81 33.42
CA GLN A 19 3.15 10.86 32.51
C GLN A 19 1.63 10.84 32.40
N ILE A 20 1.03 12.03 32.41
CA ILE A 20 -0.39 12.23 32.15
C ILE A 20 -0.52 12.90 30.78
N GLN A 21 -1.15 12.22 29.83
CA GLN A 21 -1.43 12.75 28.50
C GLN A 21 -2.89 13.20 28.45
N VAL A 22 -3.11 14.50 28.22
CA VAL A 22 -4.44 15.06 28.05
C VAL A 22 -4.70 15.31 26.57
N VAL A 23 -5.66 14.59 26.02
CA VAL A 23 -6.07 14.75 24.63
C VAL A 23 -7.09 15.88 24.53
N VAL A 24 -6.75 16.90 23.78
CA VAL A 24 -7.61 18.08 23.56
C VAL A 24 -7.87 18.24 22.05
N GLY A 25 -8.94 18.95 21.70
CA GLY A 25 -9.32 19.15 20.30
C GLY A 25 -8.27 19.92 19.49
N PRO A 26 -8.30 19.82 18.14
CA PRO A 26 -7.32 20.42 17.25
C PRO A 26 -7.23 21.95 17.47
N GLY A 27 -6.00 22.49 17.55
CA GLY A 27 -5.70 23.91 17.77
C GLY A 27 -5.75 24.38 19.22
N LYS A 28 -6.25 23.58 20.18
CA LYS A 28 -6.32 23.96 21.59
C LYS A 28 -5.08 23.56 22.40
N SER A 29 -4.32 22.56 21.95
CA SER A 29 -3.14 22.04 22.64
C SER A 29 -2.07 23.11 22.90
N VAL A 30 -1.78 23.95 21.92
CA VAL A 30 -0.77 25.02 22.02
C VAL A 30 -1.21 26.11 23.02
N LYS A 31 -2.49 26.51 22.99
CA LYS A 31 -3.02 27.51 23.90
C LYS A 31 -3.00 27.03 25.35
N ILE A 32 -3.43 25.81 25.61
CA ILE A 32 -3.44 25.21 26.95
C ILE A 32 -2.02 25.00 27.46
N ALA A 33 -1.06 24.63 26.63
CA ALA A 33 0.34 24.50 27.01
C ALA A 33 0.95 25.88 27.39
N GLN A 34 0.61 26.94 26.65
CA GLN A 34 1.05 28.31 26.97
C GLN A 34 0.45 28.82 28.28
N GLU A 35 -0.83 28.60 28.55
CA GLU A 35 -1.49 28.97 29.80
C GLU A 35 -0.93 28.18 30.99
N LEU A 36 -0.69 26.89 30.84
CA LEU A 36 -0.04 26.07 31.86
C LEU A 36 1.36 26.55 32.19
N ALA A 37 2.16 26.89 31.18
CA ALA A 37 3.51 27.44 31.37
C ALA A 37 3.47 28.77 32.11
N HIS A 38 2.48 29.63 31.83
CA HIS A 38 2.30 30.92 32.52
C HIS A 38 1.86 30.73 33.98
N LEU A 39 0.99 29.76 34.26
CA LEU A 39 0.48 29.50 35.63
C LEU A 39 1.49 28.77 36.52
N THR A 40 2.33 27.92 35.95
CA THR A 40 3.30 27.10 36.71
C THR A 40 4.67 27.76 36.83
N GLY A 41 4.94 28.88 36.11
CA GLY A 41 6.24 29.53 36.06
C GLY A 41 7.35 28.68 35.41
N LEU A 42 7.00 27.52 34.87
CA LEU A 42 7.90 26.66 34.12
C LEU A 42 8.16 27.29 32.75
N LYS A 43 9.39 27.73 32.50
CA LYS A 43 9.81 28.18 31.17
C LYS A 43 9.44 27.08 30.16
N ASN A 44 8.75 27.48 29.07
CA ASN A 44 8.32 26.63 28.01
C ASN A 44 9.42 25.66 27.54
N GLU A 45 9.53 24.48 28.14
CA GLU A 45 10.23 23.33 27.59
C GLU A 45 9.37 22.60 26.54
N VAL A 46 8.25 23.23 26.15
CA VAL A 46 7.31 22.70 25.13
C VAL A 46 7.99 22.49 23.76
N TYR A 47 9.12 23.17 23.51
CA TYR A 47 9.92 22.96 22.31
C TYR A 47 11.03 21.89 22.47
N ALA A 48 11.38 21.51 23.69
CA ALA A 48 12.32 20.41 23.93
C ALA A 48 11.68 19.04 23.62
N ASP A 49 10.35 18.97 23.69
CA ASP A 49 9.61 17.72 23.48
C ASP A 49 9.40 17.35 22.00
N GLU A 50 9.52 18.31 21.06
CA GLU A 50 9.49 17.95 19.62
C GLU A 50 10.78 17.23 19.18
N SER A 51 11.94 17.62 19.70
CA SER A 51 13.20 16.91 19.42
C SER A 51 13.24 15.54 20.11
N ASP A 52 12.72 15.47 21.35
CA ASP A 52 12.61 14.20 22.08
C ASP A 52 11.48 13.31 21.53
N ALA A 53 10.36 13.86 21.08
CA ALA A 53 9.32 13.13 20.39
C ALA A 53 9.79 12.66 19.00
N GLN A 54 10.59 13.45 18.30
CA GLN A 54 11.24 13.04 17.05
C GLN A 54 12.31 11.99 17.32
N ALA A 55 13.17 12.17 18.33
CA ALA A 55 14.17 11.18 18.71
C ALA A 55 13.54 9.86 19.18
N ARG A 56 12.42 9.90 19.92
CA ARG A 56 11.65 8.71 20.30
C ARG A 56 10.96 8.07 19.10
N LYS A 57 10.41 8.86 18.18
CA LYS A 57 9.86 8.36 16.90
C LYS A 57 10.95 7.71 16.04
N GLU A 58 12.13 8.29 15.99
CA GLU A 58 13.29 7.74 15.28
C GLU A 58 13.85 6.50 15.98
N ALA A 59 13.97 6.48 17.29
CA ALA A 59 14.37 5.32 18.08
C ALA A 59 13.36 4.17 17.97
N ASN A 60 12.06 4.46 18.01
CA ASN A 60 11.00 3.48 17.76
C ASN A 60 10.97 3.02 16.31
N LYS A 61 11.28 3.91 15.36
CA LYS A 61 11.41 3.58 13.95
C LYS A 61 12.63 2.70 13.68
N ALA A 62 13.74 2.95 14.38
CA ALA A 62 14.96 2.13 14.33
C ALA A 62 14.75 0.76 14.98
N LYS A 63 14.15 0.69 16.18
CA LYS A 63 13.80 -0.59 16.86
C LYS A 63 12.77 -1.40 16.08
N ASN A 64 11.86 -0.74 15.35
CA ASN A 64 10.82 -1.38 14.54
C ASN A 64 11.26 -1.71 13.10
N ASN A 65 12.51 -1.43 12.72
CA ASN A 65 13.01 -1.61 11.35
C ASN A 65 13.59 -3.02 11.15
N THR A 66 12.80 -4.04 11.49
CA THR A 66 13.15 -5.44 11.19
C THR A 66 13.13 -5.69 9.68
N PRO A 67 13.98 -6.59 9.14
CA PRO A 67 13.98 -6.93 7.72
C PRO A 67 12.60 -7.38 7.22
N PHE A 68 11.84 -8.05 8.06
CA PHE A 68 10.47 -8.48 7.76
C PHE A 68 9.51 -7.29 7.59
N LYS A 69 9.57 -6.27 8.46
CA LYS A 69 8.75 -5.05 8.30
C LYS A 69 9.11 -4.25 7.06
N ARG A 70 10.40 -4.23 6.68
CA ARG A 70 10.83 -3.63 5.41
C ARG A 70 10.24 -4.35 4.21
N LEU A 71 10.23 -5.68 4.23
CA LEU A 71 9.61 -6.47 3.17
C LEU A 71 8.11 -6.21 3.09
N LEU A 72 7.39 -6.24 4.23
CA LEU A 72 5.96 -5.92 4.27
C LEU A 72 5.65 -4.52 3.74
N LYS A 73 6.48 -3.52 4.08
CA LYS A 73 6.34 -2.16 3.56
C LYS A 73 6.50 -2.11 2.04
N ARG A 74 7.49 -2.82 1.49
CA ARG A 74 7.68 -2.91 0.03
C ARG A 74 6.49 -3.59 -0.64
N ILE A 75 5.99 -4.68 -0.07
CA ILE A 75 4.78 -5.33 -0.58
C ILE A 75 3.60 -4.36 -0.56
N ALA A 76 3.40 -3.63 0.54
CA ALA A 76 2.35 -2.60 0.61
C ALA A 76 2.51 -1.53 -0.48
N ASN A 77 3.72 -1.06 -0.74
CA ASN A 77 4.00 -0.06 -1.79
C ASN A 77 3.64 -0.56 -3.19
N ILE A 78 3.68 -1.88 -3.44
CA ILE A 78 3.25 -2.48 -4.72
C ILE A 78 1.74 -2.34 -4.89
N PHE A 79 0.97 -2.54 -3.82
CA PHE A 79 -0.50 -2.57 -3.88
C PHE A 79 -1.16 -1.21 -3.69
N VAL A 80 -0.55 -0.29 -2.93
CA VAL A 80 -1.12 1.05 -2.66
C VAL A 80 -1.53 1.81 -3.93
N PRO A 81 -0.73 1.86 -5.01
CA PRO A 81 -1.13 2.55 -6.23
C PRO A 81 -2.35 1.92 -6.94
N ILE A 82 -2.66 0.66 -6.64
CA ILE A 82 -3.74 -0.09 -7.28
C ILE A 82 -5.08 0.16 -6.58
N ILE A 83 -5.06 0.56 -5.30
CA ILE A 83 -6.27 0.75 -4.48
C ILE A 83 -7.31 1.66 -5.13
N PRO A 84 -6.97 2.87 -5.67
CA PRO A 84 -7.96 3.75 -6.29
C PRO A 84 -8.66 3.09 -7.49
N ALA A 85 -7.91 2.31 -8.29
CA ALA A 85 -8.47 1.58 -9.43
C ALA A 85 -9.44 0.48 -8.96
N PHE A 86 -9.12 -0.24 -7.88
CA PHE A 86 -10.04 -1.22 -7.28
C PHE A 86 -11.33 -0.58 -6.77
N VAL A 87 -11.22 0.57 -6.11
CA VAL A 87 -12.41 1.29 -5.62
C VAL A 87 -13.29 1.72 -6.79
N GLY A 88 -12.71 2.29 -7.84
CA GLY A 88 -13.45 2.71 -9.04
C GLY A 88 -14.14 1.54 -9.74
N CYS A 89 -13.41 0.45 -10.00
CA CYS A 89 -13.98 -0.74 -10.64
C CYS A 89 -15.00 -1.44 -9.73
N GLY A 90 -14.76 -1.48 -8.42
CA GLY A 90 -15.72 -2.05 -7.46
C GLY A 90 -17.07 -1.32 -7.47
N LEU A 91 -17.06 0.02 -7.59
CA LEU A 91 -18.28 0.80 -7.77
C LEU A 91 -18.97 0.46 -9.11
N MET A 92 -18.20 0.30 -10.19
CA MET A 92 -18.75 -0.08 -11.49
C MET A 92 -19.34 -1.51 -11.47
N VAL A 93 -18.71 -2.45 -10.76
CA VAL A 93 -19.26 -3.80 -10.54
C VAL A 93 -20.59 -3.69 -9.80
N ALA A 94 -20.67 -2.91 -8.73
CA ALA A 94 -21.92 -2.74 -7.97
C ALA A 94 -23.05 -2.18 -8.84
N ILE A 95 -22.76 -1.19 -9.69
CA ILE A 95 -23.73 -0.61 -10.63
C ILE A 95 -24.17 -1.65 -11.67
N TYR A 96 -23.22 -2.41 -12.23
CA TYR A 96 -23.51 -3.46 -13.22
C TYR A 96 -24.41 -4.56 -12.63
N GLU A 97 -24.04 -5.08 -11.46
CA GLU A 97 -24.80 -6.14 -10.80
C GLU A 97 -26.21 -5.67 -10.40
N ALA A 98 -26.33 -4.43 -9.90
CA ALA A 98 -27.62 -3.82 -9.63
C ALA A 98 -28.49 -3.73 -10.89
N ALA A 99 -27.92 -3.28 -12.01
CA ALA A 99 -28.64 -3.20 -13.28
C ALA A 99 -29.11 -4.59 -13.76
N CYS A 100 -28.30 -5.63 -13.59
CA CYS A 100 -28.68 -7.01 -13.94
C CYS A 100 -29.82 -7.54 -13.07
N VAL A 101 -29.88 -7.14 -11.78
CA VAL A 101 -30.97 -7.52 -10.86
C VAL A 101 -32.29 -6.84 -11.22
N PHE A 102 -32.24 -5.52 -11.51
CA PHE A 102 -33.46 -4.76 -11.80
C PHE A 102 -33.99 -4.95 -13.25
N CYS A 103 -33.11 -5.26 -14.20
CA CYS A 103 -33.45 -5.44 -15.60
C CYS A 103 -32.99 -6.82 -16.07
N PRO A 104 -33.81 -7.88 -15.98
CA PRO A 104 -33.47 -9.20 -16.51
C PRO A 104 -33.12 -9.11 -18.02
N GLY A 105 -31.97 -9.68 -18.40
CA GLY A 105 -31.43 -9.58 -19.77
C GLY A 105 -30.58 -8.34 -20.05
N PHE A 106 -30.31 -7.49 -19.05
CA PHE A 106 -29.40 -6.37 -19.20
C PHE A 106 -27.96 -6.82 -19.61
N SER A 107 -27.50 -7.95 -19.06
CA SER A 107 -26.22 -8.56 -19.40
C SER A 107 -26.06 -8.84 -20.90
N ASP A 108 -27.15 -9.14 -21.61
CA ASP A 108 -27.13 -9.52 -23.03
C ASP A 108 -27.19 -8.30 -23.97
N THR A 109 -27.37 -7.12 -23.40
CA THR A 109 -27.36 -5.86 -24.16
C THR A 109 -25.92 -5.40 -24.47
N ALA A 110 -25.74 -4.69 -25.58
CA ALA A 110 -24.44 -4.09 -25.92
C ALA A 110 -23.92 -3.17 -24.82
N PHE A 111 -24.80 -2.41 -24.15
CA PHE A 111 -24.42 -1.54 -23.04
C PHE A 111 -24.02 -2.36 -21.79
N GLY A 112 -24.71 -3.46 -21.51
CA GLY A 112 -24.34 -4.40 -20.43
C GLY A 112 -22.95 -5.00 -20.65
N HIS A 113 -22.63 -5.42 -21.87
CA HIS A 113 -21.29 -5.92 -22.22
C HIS A 113 -20.19 -4.87 -22.01
N ILE A 114 -20.42 -3.62 -22.45
CA ILE A 114 -19.46 -2.53 -22.27
C ILE A 114 -19.28 -2.23 -20.77
N LEU A 115 -20.37 -2.14 -20.02
CA LEU A 115 -20.32 -1.84 -18.59
C LEU A 115 -19.61 -2.95 -17.81
N SER A 116 -19.88 -4.21 -18.15
CA SER A 116 -19.18 -5.35 -17.53
C SER A 116 -17.69 -5.36 -17.87
N ALA A 117 -17.30 -5.06 -19.10
CA ALA A 117 -15.92 -4.97 -19.50
C ALA A 117 -15.15 -3.90 -18.69
N ILE A 118 -15.77 -2.73 -18.45
CA ILE A 118 -15.21 -1.68 -17.60
C ILE A 118 -15.14 -2.15 -16.15
N ALA A 119 -16.22 -2.71 -15.62
CA ALA A 119 -16.35 -3.14 -14.24
C ALA A 119 -15.28 -4.17 -13.83
N TYR A 120 -15.00 -5.13 -14.72
CA TYR A 120 -14.04 -6.21 -14.44
C TYR A 120 -12.63 -5.95 -15.00
N SER A 121 -12.38 -4.82 -15.66
CA SER A 121 -11.10 -4.50 -16.32
C SER A 121 -9.89 -4.60 -15.40
N VAL A 122 -9.99 -4.06 -14.17
CA VAL A 122 -8.88 -4.07 -13.20
C VAL A 122 -8.46 -5.50 -12.86
N PHE A 123 -9.42 -6.41 -12.69
CA PHE A 123 -9.11 -7.81 -12.33
C PHE A 123 -8.36 -8.52 -13.45
N ASN A 124 -8.68 -8.21 -14.72
CA ASN A 124 -8.02 -8.82 -15.88
C ASN A 124 -6.58 -8.34 -16.05
N VAL A 125 -6.30 -7.06 -15.73
CA VAL A 125 -4.95 -6.48 -15.88
C VAL A 125 -4.14 -6.47 -14.58
N LEU A 126 -4.75 -6.90 -13.47
CA LEU A 126 -4.13 -6.89 -12.14
C LEU A 126 -2.75 -7.55 -12.11
N PRO A 127 -2.54 -8.75 -12.67
CA PRO A 127 -1.22 -9.39 -12.66
C PRO A 127 -0.14 -8.52 -13.33
N VAL A 128 -0.49 -7.87 -14.45
CA VAL A 128 0.42 -7.00 -15.20
C VAL A 128 0.80 -5.76 -14.40
N ILE A 129 -0.18 -5.13 -13.75
CA ILE A 129 0.06 -3.95 -12.90
C ILE A 129 0.90 -4.33 -11.68
N VAL A 130 0.63 -5.47 -11.06
CA VAL A 130 1.41 -5.98 -9.92
C VAL A 130 2.84 -6.29 -10.34
N GLY A 131 3.05 -6.93 -11.49
CA GLY A 131 4.38 -7.19 -12.04
C GLY A 131 5.18 -5.91 -12.28
N TYR A 132 4.55 -4.91 -12.91
CA TYR A 132 5.11 -3.58 -13.13
C TYR A 132 5.55 -2.92 -11.80
N ASN A 133 4.63 -2.82 -10.84
CA ASN A 133 4.90 -2.18 -9.55
C ASN A 133 5.93 -2.96 -8.72
N ALA A 134 5.91 -4.29 -8.77
CA ALA A 134 6.84 -5.13 -8.04
C ALA A 134 8.28 -4.89 -8.52
N VAL A 135 8.54 -4.98 -9.83
CA VAL A 135 9.90 -4.75 -10.36
C VAL A 135 10.37 -3.32 -10.09
N LYS A 136 9.47 -2.32 -10.23
CA LYS A 136 9.76 -0.93 -9.91
C LYS A 136 10.13 -0.73 -8.43
N GLU A 137 9.35 -1.30 -7.50
CA GLU A 137 9.63 -1.18 -6.05
C GLU A 137 10.97 -1.83 -5.65
N PHE A 138 11.34 -2.90 -6.33
CA PHE A 138 12.63 -3.55 -6.14
C PHE A 138 13.76 -2.95 -6.99
N GLY A 139 13.47 -1.88 -7.75
CA GLY A 139 14.45 -1.04 -8.46
C GLY A 139 15.00 -1.67 -9.72
N GLY A 140 14.22 -2.49 -10.42
CA GLY A 140 14.43 -2.95 -11.79
C GLY A 140 13.59 -2.17 -12.78
N ASP A 141 13.63 -2.57 -14.06
CA ASP A 141 12.82 -1.98 -15.12
C ASP A 141 11.36 -2.45 -14.99
N ALA A 142 10.47 -1.49 -14.74
CA ALA A 142 9.06 -1.75 -14.53
C ALA A 142 8.36 -2.38 -15.76
N ILE A 143 8.81 -2.05 -16.98
CA ILE A 143 8.25 -2.60 -18.22
C ILE A 143 8.56 -4.10 -18.31
N LEU A 144 9.77 -4.50 -17.91
CA LEU A 144 10.18 -5.89 -17.86
C LEU A 144 9.29 -6.71 -16.90
N GLY A 145 8.92 -6.08 -15.76
CA GLY A 145 7.95 -6.66 -14.82
C GLY A 145 6.56 -6.86 -15.42
N ALA A 146 6.07 -5.89 -16.19
CA ALA A 146 4.79 -5.99 -16.88
C ALA A 146 4.80 -7.12 -17.95
N ILE A 147 5.88 -7.21 -18.74
CA ILE A 147 6.03 -8.24 -19.77
C ILE A 147 6.07 -9.63 -19.13
N LEU A 148 6.85 -9.82 -18.08
CA LEU A 148 6.91 -11.11 -17.37
C LEU A 148 5.55 -11.53 -16.82
N ALA A 149 4.80 -10.59 -16.23
CA ALA A 149 3.46 -10.86 -15.73
C ALA A 149 2.49 -11.24 -16.86
N ALA A 150 2.56 -10.55 -17.99
CA ALA A 150 1.76 -10.87 -19.18
C ALA A 150 2.08 -12.27 -19.72
N VAL A 151 3.35 -12.67 -19.77
CA VAL A 151 3.77 -14.01 -20.17
C VAL A 151 3.21 -15.05 -19.21
N LEU A 152 3.35 -14.85 -17.87
CA LEU A 152 2.86 -15.80 -16.85
C LEU A 152 1.34 -16.00 -16.87
N THR A 153 0.60 -15.01 -17.36
CA THR A 153 -0.87 -15.08 -17.47
C THR A 153 -1.36 -15.43 -18.87
N SER A 154 -0.45 -15.49 -19.84
CA SER A 154 -0.78 -15.84 -21.22
C SER A 154 -1.19 -17.31 -21.35
N SER A 155 -2.28 -17.55 -22.07
CA SER A 155 -2.72 -18.91 -22.43
C SER A 155 -1.66 -19.70 -23.23
N SER A 156 -0.71 -19.00 -23.86
CA SER A 156 0.36 -19.62 -24.67
C SER A 156 1.32 -20.50 -23.88
N ILE A 157 1.43 -20.31 -22.54
CA ILE A 157 2.26 -21.16 -21.69
C ILE A 157 1.50 -22.35 -21.09
N THR A 158 0.19 -22.43 -21.30
CA THR A 158 -0.63 -23.51 -20.76
C THR A 158 -0.31 -24.84 -21.50
N GLY A 159 -0.04 -25.89 -20.72
CA GLY A 159 0.31 -27.22 -21.26
C GLY A 159 1.81 -27.38 -21.60
N VAL A 160 2.63 -26.33 -21.41
CA VAL A 160 4.08 -26.46 -21.53
C VAL A 160 4.62 -27.27 -20.36
N ASN A 161 5.29 -28.37 -20.65
CA ASN A 161 5.91 -29.24 -19.65
C ASN A 161 7.43 -28.98 -19.61
N LEU A 162 7.89 -28.39 -18.50
CA LEU A 162 9.31 -28.11 -18.29
C LEU A 162 9.80 -28.88 -17.05
N LEU A 163 10.75 -29.78 -17.22
CA LEU A 163 11.35 -30.59 -16.14
C LEU A 163 10.30 -31.40 -15.34
N GLY A 164 9.22 -31.86 -15.98
CA GLY A 164 8.16 -32.59 -15.30
C GLY A 164 7.11 -31.72 -14.58
N ILE A 165 7.20 -30.40 -14.73
CA ILE A 165 6.25 -29.44 -14.17
C ILE A 165 5.40 -28.90 -15.33
N GLU A 166 4.09 -29.14 -15.28
CA GLU A 166 3.13 -28.61 -16.25
C GLU A 166 2.78 -27.17 -15.88
N PHE A 167 3.02 -26.25 -16.82
CA PHE A 167 2.65 -24.84 -16.67
C PHE A 167 1.17 -24.67 -17.03
N LEU A 168 0.44 -24.03 -16.11
CA LEU A 168 -0.93 -23.59 -16.33
C LEU A 168 -1.00 -22.07 -16.16
N ALA A 169 -1.46 -21.38 -17.20
CA ALA A 169 -1.58 -19.93 -17.18
C ALA A 169 -2.37 -19.44 -15.95
N GLY A 170 -1.82 -18.46 -15.24
CA GLY A 170 -2.49 -17.83 -14.11
C GLY A 170 -2.72 -18.70 -12.87
N ARG A 171 -2.28 -19.97 -12.84
CA ARG A 171 -2.53 -20.91 -11.72
C ARG A 171 -2.03 -20.40 -10.37
N GLY A 172 -0.93 -19.66 -10.36
CA GLY A 172 -0.40 -19.04 -9.13
C GLY A 172 -0.99 -17.66 -8.82
N GLY A 173 -1.86 -17.14 -9.71
CA GLY A 173 -2.46 -15.83 -9.57
C GLY A 173 -1.44 -14.70 -9.37
N VAL A 174 -1.84 -13.68 -8.65
CA VAL A 174 -1.01 -12.49 -8.36
C VAL A 174 0.25 -12.83 -7.55
N PHE A 175 0.21 -13.88 -6.72
CA PHE A 175 1.37 -14.26 -5.90
C PHE A 175 2.51 -14.83 -6.73
N SER A 176 2.23 -15.64 -7.75
CA SER A 176 3.28 -16.14 -8.65
C SER A 176 3.95 -15.01 -9.41
N VAL A 177 3.16 -14.05 -9.90
CA VAL A 177 3.67 -12.85 -10.56
C VAL A 177 4.54 -12.04 -9.62
N LEU A 178 4.10 -11.83 -8.38
CA LEU A 178 4.87 -11.09 -7.37
C LEU A 178 6.24 -11.73 -7.12
N ILE A 179 6.28 -13.05 -6.90
CA ILE A 179 7.54 -13.78 -6.63
C ILE A 179 8.47 -13.71 -7.84
N VAL A 180 7.96 -14.02 -9.03
CA VAL A 180 8.77 -13.99 -10.27
C VAL A 180 9.28 -12.59 -10.57
N SER A 181 8.46 -11.57 -10.38
CA SER A 181 8.85 -10.16 -10.57
C SER A 181 9.94 -9.71 -9.60
N ILE A 182 9.87 -10.13 -8.33
CA ILE A 182 10.93 -9.85 -7.35
C ILE A 182 12.24 -10.52 -7.74
N LEU A 183 12.18 -11.80 -8.16
CA LEU A 183 13.35 -12.54 -8.63
C LEU A 183 13.94 -11.87 -9.89
N ALA A 184 13.09 -11.48 -10.84
CA ALA A 184 13.51 -10.79 -12.05
C ALA A 184 14.22 -9.46 -11.77
N ALA A 185 13.70 -8.65 -10.84
CA ALA A 185 14.35 -7.40 -10.44
C ALA A 185 15.74 -7.63 -9.82
N HIS A 186 15.91 -8.70 -9.04
CA HIS A 186 17.24 -9.05 -8.50
C HIS A 186 18.17 -9.58 -9.58
N PHE A 187 17.67 -10.40 -10.50
CA PHE A 187 18.43 -10.93 -11.63
C PHE A 187 18.88 -9.81 -12.58
N GLU A 188 18.00 -8.88 -12.91
CA GLU A 188 18.31 -7.70 -13.71
C GLU A 188 19.45 -6.89 -13.09
N LYS A 189 19.36 -6.61 -11.77
CA LYS A 189 20.44 -5.90 -11.06
C LYS A 189 21.75 -6.66 -11.05
N TRP A 190 21.70 -7.98 -11.03
CA TRP A 190 22.89 -8.80 -11.10
C TRP A 190 23.52 -8.73 -12.51
N ILE A 191 22.71 -8.81 -13.56
CA ILE A 191 23.17 -8.69 -14.95
C ILE A 191 23.77 -7.31 -15.21
N ARG A 192 23.10 -6.23 -14.76
CA ARG A 192 23.60 -4.84 -14.93
C ARG A 192 25.00 -4.63 -14.39
N LYS A 193 25.47 -5.44 -13.45
CA LYS A 193 26.87 -5.38 -12.98
C LYS A 193 27.89 -5.89 -14.01
N PHE A 194 27.44 -6.69 -14.97
CA PHE A 194 28.29 -7.26 -16.01
C PHE A 194 28.15 -6.55 -17.37
N VAL A 195 27.15 -5.70 -17.50
CA VAL A 195 26.91 -4.92 -18.72
C VAL A 195 27.73 -3.63 -18.64
N PRO A 196 28.60 -3.32 -19.61
CA PRO A 196 29.31 -2.06 -19.66
C PRO A 196 28.35 -0.87 -19.80
N ASP A 197 28.70 0.29 -19.19
CA ASP A 197 27.91 1.54 -19.17
C ASP A 197 27.51 2.07 -20.56
N MET A 198 28.11 1.56 -21.64
CA MET A 198 27.82 1.96 -23.03
C MET A 198 26.43 1.49 -23.54
N LEU A 199 25.74 0.58 -22.84
CA LEU A 199 24.42 0.07 -23.21
C LEU A 199 23.29 0.54 -22.27
N ASP A 200 23.62 1.33 -21.27
CA ASP A 200 22.68 1.88 -20.30
C ASP A 200 22.28 3.30 -20.73
N THR A 201 21.38 3.41 -21.73
CA THR A 201 20.77 4.67 -22.20
C THR A 201 19.32 4.74 -21.77
#